data_7253d92184cf0b24d12897dce616699f
#
_entry.id   7253d92184cf0b24d12897dce616699f
#
_cell.length_a   1.000
_cell.length_b   1.000
_cell.length_c   1.000
_cell.angle_alpha   90.00
_cell.angle_beta   90.00
_cell.angle_gamma   90.00
#
_symmetry.space_group_name_H-M   'P 1'
#
loop_
_entity.id
_entity.type
_entity.pdbx_description
1 polymer ?
#
loop_
_entity_poly.entity_id
_entity_poly.type
_entity_poly.pdbx_seq_one_letter_code
_entity_poly.pdbx_strand_id
1 'polypeptide(L)'
;MAQKMESVGRLAGGIAHDFNNMLSVIMGRIELLMLKVDKEHPFYNDFFQIRNAAERSANLTAQLLAFARRQVVVPRVIDLNNSLNSMLRMMKRLIGENIKLKLDLKENLWPVKIDPTQLDQVVANLTVNAKDAMSDKGVMGFTTKNISIESEITEDLPGIKKGDYVLFTVSDDGCGMSQDILEKIFEPFFTTKKQGEGTGLGLSTIYGIVKQNKGYIYAFSDIGKCTEFRIYLPRCFENIEKPVAENMVENLHKEDKTILFVEDELSILEIGSETLESFGYNVITAETPFKALQIVREIKGKVDLLITDVIMPEMNGRELEKAIKEVYPDIFVIMMSGYPSDIIARKGIVDEKTNFVKKPFTQKLLIETVERVLSTKQ
;
A
#
# COMPACT_ATOMS: atom_id res chain seq x y z
N MET A 1 -1.97 -13.77 -26.63
CA MET A 1 -1.62 -12.63 -25.71
C MET A 1 -1.67 -13.02 -24.23
N ALA A 2 -2.69 -13.69 -23.71
CA ALA A 2 -2.82 -14.07 -22.30
C ALA A 2 -1.64 -14.90 -21.76
N GLN A 3 -1.18 -15.90 -22.48
CA GLN A 3 -0.10 -16.82 -22.07
C GLN A 3 1.28 -16.14 -21.98
N LYS A 4 1.55 -15.15 -22.85
CA LYS A 4 2.78 -14.34 -22.82
C LYS A 4 2.78 -13.38 -21.64
N MET A 5 1.59 -12.90 -21.26
CA MET A 5 1.35 -12.02 -20.11
C MET A 5 1.51 -12.79 -18.78
N GLU A 6 1.07 -14.04 -18.72
CA GLU A 6 1.21 -14.91 -17.55
C GLU A 6 2.68 -15.26 -17.25
N SER A 7 3.48 -15.55 -18.30
CA SER A 7 4.91 -15.83 -18.17
C SER A 7 5.70 -14.59 -17.71
N VAL A 8 5.39 -13.40 -18.26
CA VAL A 8 5.96 -12.12 -17.83
C VAL A 8 5.57 -11.79 -16.39
N GLY A 9 4.33 -12.08 -16.00
CA GLY A 9 3.84 -11.87 -14.64
C GLY A 9 4.56 -12.74 -13.59
N ARG A 10 4.86 -13.99 -13.92
CA ARG A 10 5.57 -14.92 -13.01
C ARG A 10 7.05 -14.54 -12.83
N LEU A 11 7.72 -14.12 -13.91
CA LEU A 11 9.10 -13.62 -13.87
C LEU A 11 9.20 -12.29 -13.11
N ALA A 12 8.32 -11.34 -13.41
CA ALA A 12 8.29 -10.06 -12.72
C ALA A 12 8.04 -10.21 -11.22
N GLY A 13 7.27 -11.21 -10.80
CA GLY A 13 7.01 -11.48 -9.38
C GLY A 13 8.23 -11.98 -8.61
N GLY A 14 9.03 -12.89 -9.17
CA GLY A 14 10.26 -13.35 -8.55
C GLY A 14 11.31 -12.23 -8.45
N ILE A 15 11.53 -11.53 -9.57
CA ILE A 15 12.47 -10.40 -9.62
C ILE A 15 12.10 -9.31 -8.62
N ALA A 16 10.83 -8.98 -8.50
CA ALA A 16 10.41 -7.92 -7.59
C ALA A 16 10.47 -8.33 -6.11
N HIS A 17 10.35 -9.61 -5.79
CA HIS A 17 10.63 -10.11 -4.44
C HIS A 17 12.09 -9.83 -4.07
N ASP A 18 13.02 -10.17 -4.93
CA ASP A 18 14.45 -9.97 -4.69
C ASP A 18 14.79 -8.46 -4.60
N PHE A 19 14.19 -7.62 -5.46
CA PHE A 19 14.32 -6.17 -5.35
C PHE A 19 13.78 -5.62 -4.03
N ASN A 20 12.62 -6.10 -3.55
CA ASN A 20 12.05 -5.64 -2.29
C ASN A 20 12.93 -6.05 -1.10
N ASN A 21 13.53 -7.23 -1.12
CA ASN A 21 14.48 -7.64 -0.09
C ASN A 21 15.70 -6.72 -0.05
N MET A 22 16.33 -6.45 -1.20
CA MET A 22 17.46 -5.51 -1.28
C MET A 22 17.07 -4.10 -0.79
N LEU A 23 15.90 -3.61 -1.18
CA LEU A 23 15.41 -2.30 -0.76
C LEU A 23 15.09 -2.25 0.73
N SER A 24 14.59 -3.34 1.32
CA SER A 24 14.37 -3.47 2.77
C SER A 24 15.68 -3.32 3.53
N VAL A 25 16.74 -3.96 3.04
CA VAL A 25 18.08 -3.87 3.63
C VAL A 25 18.62 -2.44 3.53
N ILE A 26 18.54 -1.82 2.35
CA ILE A 26 19.04 -0.44 2.14
C ILE A 26 18.28 0.55 3.04
N MET A 27 16.95 0.49 3.04
CA MET A 27 16.12 1.40 3.83
C MET A 27 16.36 1.20 5.34
N GLY A 28 16.35 -0.05 5.82
CA GLY A 28 16.57 -0.34 7.22
C GLY A 28 17.95 0.11 7.73
N ARG A 29 19.03 -0.16 6.97
CA ARG A 29 20.39 0.28 7.34
C ARG A 29 20.50 1.80 7.37
N ILE A 30 19.90 2.51 6.44
CA ILE A 30 19.92 3.98 6.43
C ILE A 30 19.11 4.55 7.57
N GLU A 31 17.95 4.01 7.90
CA GLU A 31 17.15 4.45 9.05
C GLU A 31 17.90 4.24 10.35
N LEU A 32 18.59 3.09 10.54
CA LEU A 32 19.43 2.85 11.71
C LEU A 32 20.61 3.84 11.80
N LEU A 33 21.25 4.19 10.67
CA LEU A 33 22.31 5.20 10.64
C LEU A 33 21.77 6.59 11.01
N MET A 34 20.58 6.95 10.49
CA MET A 34 19.95 8.24 10.81
C MET A 34 19.53 8.38 12.27
N LEU A 35 19.27 7.27 12.98
CA LEU A 35 19.05 7.30 14.45
C LEU A 35 20.33 7.52 15.24
N LYS A 36 21.49 7.12 14.70
CA LYS A 36 22.80 7.22 15.36
C LYS A 36 23.51 8.56 15.12
N VAL A 37 22.95 9.43 14.28
CA VAL A 37 23.56 10.73 13.94
C VAL A 37 22.56 11.87 14.12
N ASP A 38 23.05 13.03 14.54
CA ASP A 38 22.22 14.24 14.63
C ASP A 38 21.94 14.82 13.24
N LYS A 39 20.88 15.62 13.13
CA LYS A 39 20.48 16.27 11.88
C LYS A 39 21.55 17.21 11.31
N GLU A 40 22.47 17.67 12.14
CA GLU A 40 23.60 18.55 11.80
C GLU A 40 24.82 17.75 11.32
N HIS A 41 24.78 16.42 11.40
CA HIS A 41 25.88 15.56 10.95
C HIS A 41 26.14 15.74 9.44
N PRO A 42 27.40 15.85 8.99
CA PRO A 42 27.76 16.12 7.58
C PRO A 42 27.10 15.16 6.59
N PHE A 43 26.92 13.88 6.96
CA PHE A 43 26.32 12.85 6.09
C PHE A 43 24.81 12.69 6.26
N TYR A 44 24.15 13.47 7.15
CA TYR A 44 22.70 13.32 7.36
C TYR A 44 21.88 13.54 6.08
N ASN A 45 22.27 14.56 5.30
CA ASN A 45 21.62 14.84 4.02
C ASN A 45 21.84 13.72 2.99
N ASP A 46 23.03 13.12 2.96
CA ASP A 46 23.33 12.00 2.08
C ASP A 46 22.48 10.77 2.42
N PHE A 47 22.37 10.44 3.72
CA PHE A 47 21.47 9.38 4.18
C PHE A 47 20.01 9.65 3.82
N PHE A 48 19.57 10.89 3.96
CA PHE A 48 18.22 11.30 3.56
C PHE A 48 17.98 11.12 2.06
N GLN A 49 18.95 11.49 1.22
CA GLN A 49 18.86 11.31 -0.24
C GLN A 49 18.85 9.84 -0.66
N ILE A 50 19.69 9.01 -0.02
CA ILE A 50 19.72 7.56 -0.30
C ILE A 50 18.39 6.91 0.12
N ARG A 51 17.83 7.26 1.29
CA ARG A 51 16.51 6.79 1.73
C ARG A 51 15.43 7.14 0.70
N ASN A 52 15.37 8.40 0.26
CA ASN A 52 14.39 8.84 -0.73
C ASN A 52 14.56 8.12 -2.09
N ALA A 53 15.79 7.80 -2.48
CA ALA A 53 16.05 7.02 -3.69
C ALA A 53 15.56 5.57 -3.55
N ALA A 54 15.79 4.94 -2.39
CA ALA A 54 15.31 3.60 -2.09
C ALA A 54 13.78 3.54 -2.05
N GLU A 55 13.11 4.51 -1.41
CA GLU A 55 11.64 4.63 -1.40
C GLU A 55 11.06 4.78 -2.81
N ARG A 56 11.68 5.60 -3.67
CA ARG A 56 11.26 5.74 -5.07
C ARG A 56 11.42 4.43 -5.84
N SER A 57 12.51 3.69 -5.61
CA SER A 57 12.75 2.39 -6.23
C SER A 57 11.73 1.34 -5.77
N ALA A 58 11.37 1.33 -4.48
CA ALA A 58 10.32 0.46 -3.94
C ALA A 58 8.94 0.74 -4.57
N ASN A 59 8.61 2.02 -4.75
CA ASN A 59 7.38 2.42 -5.42
C ASN A 59 7.37 2.00 -6.90
N LEU A 60 8.50 2.11 -7.62
CA LEU A 60 8.62 1.66 -9.00
C LEU A 60 8.46 0.14 -9.10
N THR A 61 9.07 -0.61 -8.19
CA THR A 61 8.94 -2.07 -8.10
C THR A 61 7.49 -2.47 -7.83
N ALA A 62 6.79 -1.77 -6.93
CA ALA A 62 5.37 -1.99 -6.66
C ALA A 62 4.49 -1.73 -7.89
N GLN A 63 4.77 -0.67 -8.66
CA GLN A 63 4.06 -0.37 -9.91
C GLN A 63 4.28 -1.46 -10.98
N LEU A 64 5.50 -1.96 -11.11
CA LEU A 64 5.85 -3.03 -12.05
C LEU A 64 5.13 -4.34 -11.72
N LEU A 65 4.96 -4.62 -10.44
CA LEU A 65 4.21 -5.78 -9.96
C LEU A 65 2.70 -5.64 -10.13
N ALA A 66 2.15 -4.46 -9.87
CA ALA A 66 0.74 -4.19 -10.10
C ALA A 66 0.35 -4.44 -11.57
N PHE A 67 1.29 -4.21 -12.51
CA PHE A 67 1.13 -4.53 -13.92
C PHE A 67 1.28 -6.03 -14.21
N ALA A 68 2.22 -6.71 -13.56
CA ALA A 68 2.58 -8.10 -13.86
C ALA A 68 1.65 -9.16 -13.25
N ARG A 69 0.86 -8.82 -12.22
CA ARG A 69 -0.02 -9.77 -11.51
C ARG A 69 -1.39 -9.14 -11.22
N ARG A 70 -2.40 -9.99 -11.20
CA ARG A 70 -3.67 -9.72 -10.51
C ARG A 70 -3.33 -9.56 -9.01
N GLN A 71 -3.13 -8.33 -8.56
CA GLN A 71 -2.98 -8.02 -7.14
C GLN A 71 -4.20 -8.60 -6.41
N VAL A 72 -3.97 -9.39 -5.38
CA VAL A 72 -5.09 -9.83 -4.55
C VAL A 72 -5.59 -8.60 -3.80
N VAL A 73 -6.79 -8.25 -4.13
CA VAL A 73 -7.52 -7.10 -3.62
C VAL A 73 -8.32 -7.58 -2.43
N VAL A 74 -8.18 -6.92 -1.29
CA VAL A 74 -9.04 -7.15 -0.11
C VAL A 74 -10.04 -5.99 -0.03
N PRO A 75 -11.19 -6.07 -0.73
CA PRO A 75 -12.15 -4.99 -0.74
C PRO A 75 -12.79 -4.87 0.64
N ARG A 76 -12.75 -3.67 1.20
CA ARG A 76 -13.45 -3.32 2.45
C ARG A 76 -14.52 -2.29 2.15
N VAL A 77 -15.57 -2.28 2.98
CA VAL A 77 -16.57 -1.22 2.93
C VAL A 77 -16.01 0.01 3.61
N ILE A 78 -15.76 1.05 2.86
CA ILE A 78 -15.11 2.27 3.32
C ILE A 78 -15.98 3.51 3.11
N ASP A 79 -15.71 4.52 3.93
CA ASP A 79 -16.08 5.91 3.66
C ASP A 79 -14.98 6.55 2.80
N LEU A 80 -15.32 6.85 1.56
CA LEU A 80 -14.38 7.42 0.59
C LEU A 80 -13.84 8.78 1.06
N ASN A 81 -14.68 9.62 1.68
CA ASN A 81 -14.28 10.95 2.17
C ASN A 81 -13.23 10.86 3.28
N ASN A 82 -13.38 9.91 4.20
CA ASN A 82 -12.42 9.69 5.29
C ASN A 82 -11.05 9.27 4.74
N SER A 83 -11.05 8.34 3.79
CA SER A 83 -9.81 7.89 3.12
C SER A 83 -9.15 9.04 2.34
N LEU A 84 -9.92 9.80 1.55
CA LEU A 84 -9.43 10.97 0.81
C LEU A 84 -8.82 12.03 1.73
N ASN A 85 -9.50 12.39 2.83
CA ASN A 85 -9.00 13.38 3.77
C ASN A 85 -7.67 12.97 4.42
N SER A 86 -7.51 11.69 4.75
CA SER A 86 -6.26 11.17 5.31
C SER A 86 -5.12 11.23 4.30
N MET A 87 -5.38 10.80 3.08
CA MET A 87 -4.39 10.76 2.01
C MET A 87 -3.99 12.15 1.53
N LEU A 88 -4.95 13.05 1.32
CA LEU A 88 -4.67 14.40 0.85
C LEU A 88 -3.85 15.23 1.86
N ARG A 89 -4.01 14.99 3.17
CA ARG A 89 -3.13 15.58 4.19
C ARG A 89 -1.68 15.16 4.00
N MET A 90 -1.44 13.86 3.70
CA MET A 90 -0.10 13.36 3.43
C MET A 90 0.46 13.91 2.11
N MET A 91 -0.37 13.95 1.06
CA MET A 91 0.05 14.39 -0.27
C MET A 91 0.26 15.89 -0.39
N LYS A 92 -0.30 16.71 0.49
CA LYS A 92 -0.10 18.17 0.48
C LYS A 92 1.37 18.56 0.49
N ARG A 93 2.23 17.78 1.17
CA ARG A 93 3.69 17.99 1.16
C ARG A 93 4.35 17.63 -0.18
N LEU A 94 3.78 16.68 -0.94
CA LEU A 94 4.31 16.22 -2.24
C LEU A 94 3.84 17.10 -3.39
N ILE A 95 2.62 17.65 -3.28
CA ILE A 95 2.02 18.52 -4.28
C ILE A 95 2.79 19.86 -4.36
N GLY A 96 3.27 20.37 -3.22
CA GLY A 96 3.95 21.67 -3.13
C GLY A 96 2.98 22.81 -2.79
N GLU A 97 3.53 23.93 -2.32
CA GLU A 97 2.74 25.08 -1.83
C GLU A 97 2.07 25.90 -2.94
N ASN A 98 2.55 25.75 -4.16
CA ASN A 98 2.08 26.55 -5.31
C ASN A 98 0.79 26.00 -5.94
N ILE A 99 0.38 24.79 -5.60
CA ILE A 99 -0.88 24.17 -6.08
C ILE A 99 -1.95 24.27 -5.00
N LYS A 100 -3.05 24.95 -5.34
CA LYS A 100 -4.20 25.09 -4.45
C LYS A 100 -5.11 23.86 -4.55
N LEU A 101 -5.37 23.20 -3.42
CA LEU A 101 -6.33 22.11 -3.34
C LEU A 101 -7.73 22.66 -3.03
N LYS A 102 -8.72 22.27 -3.83
CA LYS A 102 -10.15 22.51 -3.59
C LYS A 102 -10.83 21.18 -3.30
N LEU A 103 -11.51 21.11 -2.16
CA LEU A 103 -12.26 19.92 -1.73
C LEU A 103 -13.75 20.26 -1.68
N ASP A 104 -14.56 19.52 -2.43
CA ASP A 104 -16.02 19.57 -2.40
C ASP A 104 -16.55 18.16 -2.15
N LEU A 105 -16.50 17.75 -0.88
CA LEU A 105 -16.82 16.40 -0.45
C LEU A 105 -18.25 16.34 0.07
N LYS A 106 -19.11 15.57 -0.60
CA LYS A 106 -20.52 15.40 -0.23
C LYS A 106 -20.67 14.82 1.17
N GLU A 107 -21.41 15.51 2.03
CA GLU A 107 -21.84 14.96 3.31
C GLU A 107 -22.75 13.75 3.10
N ASN A 108 -22.67 12.75 4.00
CA ASN A 108 -23.43 11.49 3.89
C ASN A 108 -23.22 10.77 2.55
N LEU A 109 -21.96 10.66 2.15
CA LEU A 109 -21.59 9.90 0.97
C LEU A 109 -21.92 8.42 1.16
N TRP A 110 -22.42 7.77 0.14
CA TRP A 110 -22.68 6.34 0.18
C TRP A 110 -21.39 5.55 0.37
N PRO A 111 -21.40 4.43 1.13
CA PRO A 111 -20.24 3.58 1.24
C PRO A 111 -19.92 2.90 -0.10
N VAL A 112 -18.63 2.62 -0.30
CA VAL A 112 -18.12 1.87 -1.45
C VAL A 112 -17.30 0.68 -0.97
N LYS A 113 -17.25 -0.38 -1.77
CA LYS A 113 -16.45 -1.57 -1.48
C LYS A 113 -15.23 -1.59 -2.38
N ILE A 114 -14.09 -1.21 -1.83
CA ILE A 114 -12.80 -1.12 -2.53
C ILE A 114 -11.66 -1.38 -1.56
N ASP A 115 -10.55 -1.89 -2.07
CA ASP A 115 -9.32 -1.99 -1.26
C ASP A 115 -8.75 -0.57 -1.02
N PRO A 116 -8.53 -0.16 0.25
CA PRO A 116 -7.96 1.15 0.56
C PRO A 116 -6.66 1.43 -0.19
N THR A 117 -5.79 0.43 -0.36
CA THR A 117 -4.52 0.61 -1.07
C THR A 117 -4.70 0.87 -2.57
N GLN A 118 -5.74 0.31 -3.18
CA GLN A 118 -6.11 0.62 -4.56
C GLN A 118 -6.64 2.05 -4.69
N LEU A 119 -7.43 2.51 -3.72
CA LEU A 119 -7.89 3.89 -3.70
C LEU A 119 -6.71 4.86 -3.57
N ASP A 120 -5.79 4.58 -2.66
CA ASP A 120 -4.57 5.38 -2.48
C ASP A 120 -3.78 5.47 -3.79
N GLN A 121 -3.66 4.36 -4.51
CA GLN A 121 -2.98 4.31 -5.81
C GLN A 121 -3.69 5.15 -6.88
N VAL A 122 -5.02 5.10 -6.93
CA VAL A 122 -5.83 5.93 -7.84
C VAL A 122 -5.59 7.41 -7.58
N VAL A 123 -5.72 7.84 -6.32
CA VAL A 123 -5.56 9.24 -5.91
C VAL A 123 -4.12 9.72 -6.16
N ALA A 124 -3.10 8.91 -5.80
CA ALA A 124 -1.71 9.26 -6.03
C ALA A 124 -1.40 9.46 -7.51
N ASN A 125 -1.80 8.52 -8.37
CA ASN A 125 -1.54 8.60 -9.80
C ASN A 125 -2.23 9.80 -10.45
N LEU A 126 -3.50 10.09 -10.09
CA LEU A 126 -4.21 11.26 -10.59
C LEU A 126 -3.56 12.56 -10.12
N THR A 127 -3.15 12.62 -8.84
CA THR A 127 -2.50 13.80 -8.27
C THR A 127 -1.16 14.10 -8.94
N VAL A 128 -0.32 13.08 -9.16
CA VAL A 128 0.96 13.26 -9.86
C VAL A 128 0.74 13.71 -11.31
N ASN A 129 -0.21 13.11 -12.02
CA ASN A 129 -0.52 13.52 -13.39
C ASN A 129 -1.04 14.94 -13.47
N ALA A 130 -1.92 15.35 -12.56
CA ALA A 130 -2.43 16.72 -12.48
C ALA A 130 -1.31 17.72 -12.16
N LYS A 131 -0.43 17.41 -11.20
CA LYS A 131 0.73 18.25 -10.87
C LYS A 131 1.62 18.47 -12.10
N ASP A 132 1.95 17.40 -12.82
CA ASP A 132 2.80 17.47 -14.02
C ASP A 132 2.15 18.32 -15.12
N ALA A 133 0.81 18.19 -15.29
CA ALA A 133 0.06 19.00 -16.27
C ALA A 133 0.00 20.49 -15.93
N MET A 134 0.06 20.84 -14.65
CA MET A 134 0.03 22.23 -14.16
C MET A 134 1.40 22.88 -14.06
N SER A 135 2.49 22.17 -14.35
CA SER A 135 3.87 22.70 -14.23
C SER A 135 4.15 23.33 -12.86
N ASP A 136 3.77 22.63 -11.78
CA ASP A 136 3.93 23.01 -10.37
C ASP A 136 3.15 24.24 -9.88
N LYS A 137 2.19 24.79 -10.68
CA LYS A 137 1.34 25.90 -10.25
C LYS A 137 -0.07 25.76 -10.83
N GLY A 138 -1.09 25.80 -9.97
CA GLY A 138 -2.48 25.70 -10.45
C GLY A 138 -3.46 25.39 -9.33
N VAL A 139 -4.64 24.89 -9.74
CA VAL A 139 -5.74 24.50 -8.87
C VAL A 139 -6.12 23.04 -9.15
N MET A 140 -6.04 22.20 -8.13
CA MET A 140 -6.50 20.81 -8.19
C MET A 140 -7.76 20.63 -7.37
N GLY A 141 -8.80 20.06 -7.97
CA GLY A 141 -10.10 19.83 -7.34
C GLY A 141 -10.35 18.36 -7.06
N PHE A 142 -10.93 18.05 -5.90
CA PHE A 142 -11.45 16.73 -5.54
C PHE A 142 -12.91 16.88 -5.15
N THR A 143 -13.80 16.17 -5.83
CA THR A 143 -15.23 16.25 -5.58
C THR A 143 -15.81 14.86 -5.39
N THR A 144 -16.75 14.70 -4.45
CA THR A 144 -17.51 13.46 -4.29
C THR A 144 -19.01 13.75 -4.32
N LYS A 145 -19.79 12.87 -4.97
CA LYS A 145 -21.26 12.98 -5.07
C LYS A 145 -21.92 11.60 -5.10
N ASN A 146 -23.14 11.53 -4.58
CA ASN A 146 -24.01 10.38 -4.79
C ASN A 146 -24.78 10.59 -6.10
N ILE A 147 -24.77 9.62 -7.01
CA ILE A 147 -25.46 9.71 -8.31
C ILE A 147 -26.21 8.41 -8.55
N SER A 148 -27.49 8.54 -8.94
CA SER A 148 -28.31 7.46 -9.44
C SER A 148 -28.44 7.58 -10.96
N ILE A 149 -28.00 6.55 -11.69
CA ILE A 149 -28.12 6.46 -13.15
C ILE A 149 -29.40 5.70 -13.47
N GLU A 150 -30.36 6.38 -14.08
CA GLU A 150 -31.69 5.81 -14.36
C GLU A 150 -31.78 5.12 -15.75
N SER A 151 -30.96 5.54 -16.72
CA SER A 151 -30.93 4.96 -18.06
C SER A 151 -29.53 4.60 -18.52
N GLU A 152 -29.38 3.55 -19.31
CA GLU A 152 -28.10 3.08 -19.86
C GLU A 152 -27.59 3.91 -21.05
N ILE A 153 -28.40 4.86 -21.56
CA ILE A 153 -28.09 5.66 -22.74
C ILE A 153 -27.93 7.12 -22.35
N THR A 154 -26.69 7.49 -22.03
CA THR A 154 -26.26 8.89 -21.96
C THR A 154 -25.10 9.07 -22.91
N GLU A 155 -25.17 10.05 -23.81
CA GLU A 155 -24.13 10.35 -24.82
C GLU A 155 -22.77 10.61 -24.13
N ASP A 156 -22.80 11.19 -22.91
CA ASP A 156 -21.62 11.56 -22.15
C ASP A 156 -20.98 10.39 -21.36
N LEU A 157 -21.68 9.27 -21.13
CA LEU A 157 -21.25 8.17 -20.28
C LEU A 157 -21.45 6.81 -20.96
N PRO A 158 -20.75 6.52 -22.06
CA PRO A 158 -20.97 5.32 -22.84
C PRO A 158 -20.71 4.05 -22.02
N GLY A 159 -21.70 3.15 -21.98
CA GLY A 159 -21.62 1.83 -21.37
C GLY A 159 -21.76 1.79 -19.86
N ILE A 160 -22.13 2.91 -19.19
CA ILE A 160 -22.48 2.87 -17.76
C ILE A 160 -23.84 2.18 -17.60
N LYS A 161 -23.94 1.30 -16.59
CA LYS A 161 -25.19 0.59 -16.30
C LYS A 161 -26.04 1.39 -15.32
N LYS A 162 -27.37 1.17 -15.40
CA LYS A 162 -28.31 1.68 -14.40
C LYS A 162 -27.92 1.22 -12.99
N GLY A 163 -27.93 2.15 -12.02
CA GLY A 163 -27.60 1.86 -10.63
C GLY A 163 -27.19 3.08 -9.83
N ASP A 164 -26.92 2.86 -8.57
CA ASP A 164 -26.43 3.87 -7.63
C ASP A 164 -24.90 3.85 -7.59
N TYR A 165 -24.29 5.02 -7.71
CA TYR A 165 -22.84 5.18 -7.75
C TYR A 165 -22.39 6.33 -6.84
N VAL A 166 -21.20 6.17 -6.30
CA VAL A 166 -20.42 7.28 -5.77
C VAL A 166 -19.56 7.81 -6.91
N LEU A 167 -19.78 9.05 -7.30
CA LEU A 167 -18.93 9.77 -8.23
C LEU A 167 -17.78 10.42 -7.47
N PHE A 168 -16.57 10.04 -7.83
CA PHE A 168 -15.33 10.68 -7.41
C PHE A 168 -14.70 11.38 -8.59
N THR A 169 -14.49 12.68 -8.48
CA THR A 169 -13.93 13.53 -9.54
C THR A 169 -12.62 14.15 -9.10
N VAL A 170 -11.61 14.06 -9.97
CA VAL A 170 -10.35 14.79 -9.84
C VAL A 170 -10.20 15.72 -11.03
N SER A 171 -9.97 16.99 -10.78
CA SER A 171 -9.82 18.03 -11.81
C SER A 171 -8.56 18.85 -11.61
N ASP A 172 -7.97 19.32 -12.71
CA ASP A 172 -6.85 20.25 -12.74
C ASP A 172 -7.06 21.32 -13.80
N ASP A 173 -6.43 22.49 -13.62
CA ASP A 173 -6.36 23.60 -14.56
C ASP A 173 -5.06 23.59 -15.37
N GLY A 174 -4.55 22.42 -15.68
CA GLY A 174 -3.30 22.21 -16.41
C GLY A 174 -3.42 22.43 -17.91
N CYS A 175 -2.42 21.91 -18.65
CA CYS A 175 -2.33 22.10 -20.11
C CYS A 175 -3.44 21.40 -20.92
N GLY A 176 -4.19 20.49 -20.31
CA GLY A 176 -5.22 19.71 -21.00
C GLY A 176 -4.66 18.73 -22.04
N MET A 177 -5.57 18.05 -22.75
CA MET A 177 -5.25 17.01 -23.73
C MET A 177 -6.09 17.16 -24.99
N SER A 178 -5.50 16.80 -26.15
CA SER A 178 -6.23 16.68 -27.41
C SER A 178 -7.07 15.41 -27.46
N GLN A 179 -8.04 15.36 -28.36
CA GLN A 179 -8.90 14.20 -28.54
C GLN A 179 -8.08 12.94 -28.89
N ASP A 180 -7.06 13.05 -29.74
CA ASP A 180 -6.18 11.93 -30.13
C ASP A 180 -5.41 11.37 -28.93
N ILE A 181 -5.10 12.20 -27.93
CA ILE A 181 -4.48 11.80 -26.69
C ILE A 181 -5.50 11.14 -25.78
N LEU A 182 -6.68 11.77 -25.60
CA LEU A 182 -7.77 11.24 -24.75
C LEU A 182 -8.17 9.81 -25.10
N GLU A 183 -8.18 9.47 -26.38
CA GLU A 183 -8.51 8.12 -26.86
C GLU A 183 -7.50 7.05 -26.42
N LYS A 184 -6.25 7.46 -26.16
CA LYS A 184 -5.12 6.55 -25.87
C LYS A 184 -4.64 6.58 -24.42
N ILE A 185 -5.11 7.52 -23.59
CA ILE A 185 -4.55 7.74 -22.24
C ILE A 185 -4.63 6.50 -21.33
N PHE A 186 -5.57 5.59 -21.58
CA PHE A 186 -5.71 4.37 -20.81
C PHE A 186 -4.96 3.17 -21.41
N GLU A 187 -4.29 3.34 -22.56
CA GLU A 187 -3.45 2.30 -23.14
C GLU A 187 -2.17 2.12 -22.31
N PRO A 188 -1.76 0.88 -22.00
CA PRO A 188 -0.51 0.64 -21.29
C PRO A 188 0.70 1.18 -22.06
N PHE A 189 1.64 1.78 -21.33
CA PHE A 189 2.86 2.41 -21.83
C PHE A 189 2.66 3.68 -22.67
N PHE A 190 1.45 4.14 -22.88
CA PHE A 190 1.21 5.41 -23.54
C PHE A 190 1.60 6.58 -22.64
N THR A 191 2.44 7.48 -23.14
CA THR A 191 2.91 8.67 -22.43
C THR A 191 3.27 9.78 -23.39
N THR A 192 2.95 11.01 -23.03
CA THR A 192 3.35 12.24 -23.72
C THR A 192 4.62 12.87 -23.12
N LYS A 193 5.13 12.30 -22.01
CA LYS A 193 6.34 12.76 -21.34
C LYS A 193 7.59 12.27 -22.06
N LYS A 194 8.72 12.96 -21.85
CA LYS A 194 10.00 12.53 -22.41
C LYS A 194 10.41 11.14 -21.93
N GLN A 195 11.26 10.49 -22.71
CA GLN A 195 11.76 9.16 -22.40
C GLN A 195 12.45 9.16 -21.02
N GLY A 196 11.97 8.30 -20.11
CA GLY A 196 12.47 8.21 -18.74
C GLY A 196 11.70 9.07 -17.70
N GLU A 197 10.85 10.01 -18.10
CA GLU A 197 10.06 10.85 -17.19
C GLU A 197 8.64 10.31 -16.90
N GLY A 198 8.17 9.36 -17.70
CA GLY A 198 6.87 8.75 -17.53
C GLY A 198 6.87 7.26 -17.91
N THR A 199 6.29 6.42 -17.06
CA THR A 199 6.17 4.97 -17.32
C THR A 199 5.05 4.62 -18.27
N GLY A 200 4.07 5.52 -18.49
CA GLY A 200 2.84 5.25 -19.24
C GLY A 200 1.92 4.21 -18.59
N LEU A 201 2.15 3.85 -17.33
CA LEU A 201 1.37 2.82 -16.63
C LEU A 201 0.35 3.40 -15.64
N GLY A 202 0.45 4.66 -15.24
CA GLY A 202 -0.39 5.27 -14.20
C GLY A 202 -1.88 5.21 -14.52
N LEU A 203 -2.29 5.74 -15.68
CA LEU A 203 -3.71 5.79 -16.08
C LEU A 203 -4.28 4.42 -16.47
N SER A 204 -3.50 3.55 -17.10
CA SER A 204 -3.91 2.17 -17.37
C SER A 204 -4.12 1.36 -16.10
N THR A 205 -3.31 1.60 -15.06
CA THR A 205 -3.50 1.01 -13.72
C THR A 205 -4.80 1.49 -13.08
N ILE A 206 -5.08 2.81 -13.13
CA ILE A 206 -6.35 3.36 -12.61
C ILE A 206 -7.55 2.71 -13.32
N TYR A 207 -7.50 2.62 -14.65
CA TYR A 207 -8.53 1.96 -15.43
C TYR A 207 -8.76 0.51 -14.97
N GLY A 208 -7.67 -0.24 -14.77
CA GLY A 208 -7.74 -1.62 -14.27
C GLY A 208 -8.37 -1.71 -12.89
N ILE A 209 -7.95 -0.87 -11.94
CA ILE A 209 -8.51 -0.81 -10.58
C ILE A 209 -10.01 -0.50 -10.62
N VAL A 210 -10.41 0.52 -11.37
CA VAL A 210 -11.83 0.92 -11.45
C VAL A 210 -12.68 -0.19 -12.05
N LYS A 211 -12.23 -0.85 -13.13
CA LYS A 211 -12.94 -1.97 -13.75
C LYS A 211 -13.01 -3.20 -12.84
N GLN A 212 -11.97 -3.50 -12.08
CA GLN A 212 -11.95 -4.60 -11.12
C GLN A 212 -13.00 -4.40 -10.01
N ASN A 213 -13.22 -3.15 -9.60
CA ASN A 213 -14.24 -2.78 -8.62
C ASN A 213 -15.61 -2.50 -9.26
N LYS A 214 -15.85 -3.01 -10.49
CA LYS A 214 -17.11 -2.87 -11.25
C LYS A 214 -17.52 -1.40 -11.48
N GLY A 215 -16.55 -0.50 -11.43
CA GLY A 215 -16.73 0.93 -11.66
C GLY A 215 -16.52 1.36 -13.11
N TYR A 216 -16.67 2.65 -13.34
CA TYR A 216 -16.46 3.29 -14.63
C TYR A 216 -15.57 4.51 -14.45
N ILE A 217 -14.71 4.78 -15.42
CA ILE A 217 -13.86 5.97 -15.46
C ILE A 217 -13.99 6.63 -16.82
N TYR A 218 -14.13 7.95 -16.80
CA TYR A 218 -14.17 8.82 -17.99
C TYR A 218 -13.21 9.98 -17.77
N ALA A 219 -12.62 10.46 -18.85
CA ALA A 219 -11.76 11.62 -18.87
C ALA A 219 -12.34 12.68 -19.81
N PHE A 220 -12.37 13.90 -19.33
CA PHE A 220 -12.80 15.08 -20.10
C PHE A 220 -11.65 16.09 -20.05
N SER A 221 -11.27 16.65 -21.17
CA SER A 221 -10.18 17.62 -21.21
C SER A 221 -10.32 18.58 -22.38
N ASP A 222 -10.00 19.85 -22.12
CA ASP A 222 -9.88 20.90 -23.09
C ASP A 222 -8.42 21.39 -23.13
N ILE A 223 -7.83 21.45 -24.32
CA ILE A 223 -6.45 21.93 -24.50
C ILE A 223 -6.29 23.35 -23.92
N GLY A 224 -5.30 23.52 -23.07
CA GLY A 224 -4.94 24.81 -22.45
C GLY A 224 -5.91 25.27 -21.36
N LYS A 225 -6.86 24.44 -20.90
CA LYS A 225 -7.83 24.84 -19.89
C LYS A 225 -7.86 23.93 -18.66
N CYS A 226 -8.17 22.63 -18.87
CA CYS A 226 -8.40 21.73 -17.75
C CYS A 226 -8.41 20.26 -18.17
N THR A 227 -8.25 19.38 -17.16
CA THR A 227 -8.59 17.97 -17.28
C THR A 227 -9.48 17.56 -16.09
N GLU A 228 -10.44 16.69 -16.35
CA GLU A 228 -11.34 16.15 -15.35
C GLU A 228 -11.46 14.63 -15.52
N PHE A 229 -11.12 13.88 -14.48
CA PHE A 229 -11.35 12.44 -14.41
C PHE A 229 -12.57 12.18 -13.54
N ARG A 230 -13.56 11.47 -14.06
CA ARG A 230 -14.78 11.04 -13.35
C ARG A 230 -14.75 9.55 -13.12
N ILE A 231 -14.76 9.14 -11.87
CA ILE A 231 -14.76 7.74 -11.44
C ILE A 231 -16.08 7.43 -10.75
N TYR A 232 -16.79 6.43 -11.25
CA TYR A 232 -18.06 5.96 -10.72
C TYR A 232 -17.83 4.62 -10.04
N LEU A 233 -17.96 4.57 -8.71
CA LEU A 233 -17.86 3.36 -7.91
C LEU A 233 -19.25 2.91 -7.49
N PRO A 234 -19.63 1.63 -7.62
CA PRO A 234 -20.94 1.14 -7.21
C PRO A 234 -21.15 1.39 -5.70
N ARG A 235 -22.36 1.85 -5.35
CA ARG A 235 -22.79 1.95 -3.95
C ARG A 235 -22.73 0.57 -3.27
N CYS A 236 -22.17 0.52 -2.07
CA CYS A 236 -22.25 -0.65 -1.21
C CYS A 236 -23.39 -0.45 -0.20
N PHE A 237 -24.19 -1.49 0.02
CA PHE A 237 -25.29 -1.46 0.97
C PHE A 237 -24.92 -2.09 2.33
N GLU A 238 -23.70 -2.64 2.42
CA GLU A 238 -23.14 -3.17 3.68
C GLU A 238 -22.75 -1.99 4.60
N ASN A 239 -22.82 -2.19 5.92
CA ASN A 239 -22.40 -1.16 6.87
C ASN A 239 -20.87 -1.01 6.84
N ILE A 240 -20.41 0.24 7.03
CA ILE A 240 -18.98 0.53 7.18
C ILE A 240 -18.49 -0.16 8.45
N GLU A 241 -17.52 -1.06 8.32
CA GLU A 241 -16.78 -1.57 9.47
C GLU A 241 -16.09 -0.39 10.14
N LYS A 242 -16.50 -0.08 11.37
CA LYS A 242 -15.84 0.97 12.15
C LYS A 242 -14.38 0.54 12.33
N PRO A 243 -13.38 1.38 12.02
CA PRO A 243 -12.03 1.14 12.47
C PRO A 243 -12.11 0.93 13.99
N VAL A 244 -11.48 -0.14 14.47
CA VAL A 244 -11.27 -0.30 15.92
C VAL A 244 -10.55 0.96 16.35
N ALA A 245 -11.20 1.75 17.20
CA ALA A 245 -10.70 3.04 17.66
C ALA A 245 -9.25 2.86 18.13
N GLU A 246 -8.37 3.76 17.69
CA GLU A 246 -7.06 3.96 18.26
C GLU A 246 -7.24 4.31 19.75
N ASN A 247 -7.38 3.28 20.59
CA ASN A 247 -7.30 3.45 22.02
C ASN A 247 -5.85 3.79 22.32
N MET A 248 -5.67 4.90 23.02
CA MET A 248 -4.43 5.40 23.59
C MET A 248 -3.56 4.25 24.10
N VAL A 249 -2.34 4.21 23.60
CA VAL A 249 -1.29 3.29 24.05
C VAL A 249 -1.03 3.59 25.52
N GLU A 250 -1.62 2.80 26.45
CA GLU A 250 -1.10 2.70 27.81
C GLU A 250 0.36 2.26 27.70
N ASN A 251 1.24 2.90 28.47
CA ASN A 251 2.66 2.59 28.53
C ASN A 251 2.87 1.10 28.80
N LEU A 252 3.00 0.31 27.75
CA LEU A 252 3.44 -1.08 27.84
C LEU A 252 4.89 -1.06 28.32
N HIS A 253 5.19 -1.77 29.41
CA HIS A 253 6.57 -2.06 29.78
C HIS A 253 7.15 -2.97 28.69
N LYS A 254 7.81 -2.38 27.71
CA LYS A 254 8.33 -3.07 26.50
C LYS A 254 9.42 -4.08 26.87
N GLU A 255 10.19 -3.81 27.90
CA GLU A 255 11.27 -4.66 28.42
C GLU A 255 10.80 -6.04 28.90
N ASP A 256 9.50 -6.19 29.24
CA ASP A 256 8.91 -7.46 29.68
C ASP A 256 8.36 -8.29 28.51
N LYS A 257 8.43 -7.79 27.26
CA LYS A 257 7.87 -8.49 26.10
C LYS A 257 8.95 -9.18 25.28
N THR A 258 8.76 -10.47 25.06
CA THR A 258 9.66 -11.30 24.27
C THR A 258 9.06 -11.59 22.89
N ILE A 259 9.82 -11.23 21.86
CA ILE A 259 9.47 -11.39 20.44
C ILE A 259 10.35 -12.47 19.84
N LEU A 260 9.73 -13.51 19.26
CA LEU A 260 10.44 -14.48 18.42
C LEU A 260 10.36 -13.97 16.96
N PHE A 261 11.50 -13.61 16.39
CA PHE A 261 11.62 -13.09 15.05
C PHE A 261 12.25 -14.13 14.12
N VAL A 262 11.52 -14.57 13.10
CA VAL A 262 11.91 -15.67 12.19
C VAL A 262 11.94 -15.17 10.76
N GLU A 263 13.11 -15.25 10.14
CA GLU A 263 13.37 -14.70 8.80
C GLU A 263 14.57 -15.43 8.19
N ASP A 264 14.46 -15.92 6.98
CA ASP A 264 15.55 -16.65 6.29
C ASP A 264 16.57 -15.72 5.61
N GLU A 265 16.20 -14.47 5.36
CA GLU A 265 17.12 -13.44 4.88
C GLU A 265 17.84 -12.77 6.06
N LEU A 266 19.10 -13.15 6.31
CA LEU A 266 19.91 -12.69 7.45
C LEU A 266 19.93 -11.17 7.61
N SER A 267 20.03 -10.43 6.51
CA SER A 267 20.08 -8.97 6.54
C SER A 267 18.78 -8.35 7.03
N ILE A 268 17.62 -8.95 6.74
CA ILE A 268 16.32 -8.49 7.22
C ILE A 268 16.15 -8.89 8.70
N LEU A 269 16.60 -10.10 9.05
CA LEU A 269 16.60 -10.59 10.43
C LEU A 269 17.40 -9.67 11.35
N GLU A 270 18.63 -9.28 10.95
CA GLU A 270 19.48 -8.35 11.70
C GLU A 270 18.83 -6.97 11.87
N ILE A 271 18.35 -6.36 10.77
CA ILE A 271 17.75 -5.04 10.81
C ILE A 271 16.48 -5.02 11.66
N GLY A 272 15.64 -6.03 11.52
CA GLY A 272 14.40 -6.14 12.28
C GLY A 272 14.67 -6.34 13.77
N SER A 273 15.64 -7.20 14.15
CA SER A 273 16.02 -7.41 15.54
C SER A 273 16.66 -6.15 16.16
N GLU A 274 17.65 -5.52 15.49
CA GLU A 274 18.25 -4.27 15.93
C GLU A 274 17.18 -3.16 16.13
N THR A 275 16.20 -3.09 15.23
CA THR A 275 15.08 -2.14 15.34
C THR A 275 14.26 -2.42 16.59
N LEU A 276 13.78 -3.64 16.79
CA LEU A 276 12.94 -4.01 17.92
C LEU A 276 13.66 -3.85 19.26
N GLU A 277 14.93 -4.25 19.34
CA GLU A 277 15.78 -4.07 20.52
C GLU A 277 16.01 -2.60 20.86
N SER A 278 16.20 -1.73 19.84
CA SER A 278 16.38 -0.29 20.05
C SER A 278 15.13 0.39 20.65
N PHE A 279 13.97 -0.24 20.54
CA PHE A 279 12.71 0.20 21.14
C PHE A 279 12.37 -0.52 22.45
N GLY A 280 13.30 -1.35 23.00
CA GLY A 280 13.21 -1.95 24.32
C GLY A 280 12.53 -3.31 24.39
N TYR A 281 12.37 -4.01 23.27
CA TYR A 281 11.86 -5.38 23.25
C TYR A 281 12.97 -6.41 23.45
N ASN A 282 12.68 -7.54 24.11
CA ASN A 282 13.55 -8.70 24.11
C ASN A 282 13.35 -9.49 22.81
N VAL A 283 14.38 -9.63 21.97
CA VAL A 283 14.27 -10.29 20.69
C VAL A 283 15.06 -11.58 20.64
N ILE A 284 14.40 -12.64 20.23
CA ILE A 284 15.01 -13.94 19.95
C ILE A 284 14.91 -14.18 18.46
N THR A 285 16.04 -14.38 17.80
CA THR A 285 16.12 -14.55 16.36
C THR A 285 16.26 -16.00 15.94
N ALA A 286 15.62 -16.38 14.84
CA ALA A 286 15.80 -17.67 14.21
C ALA A 286 15.86 -17.53 12.70
N GLU A 287 16.88 -18.09 12.07
CA GLU A 287 17.13 -18.04 10.63
C GLU A 287 16.28 -19.07 9.85
N THR A 288 15.71 -20.04 10.55
CA THR A 288 14.87 -21.09 9.94
C THR A 288 13.69 -21.42 10.84
N PRO A 289 12.56 -21.91 10.28
CA PRO A 289 11.44 -22.40 11.06
C PRO A 289 11.81 -23.49 12.07
N PHE A 290 12.71 -24.39 11.69
CA PHE A 290 13.15 -25.48 12.58
C PHE A 290 13.96 -24.97 13.78
N LYS A 291 14.84 -23.97 13.56
CA LYS A 291 15.57 -23.30 14.66
C LYS A 291 14.59 -22.60 15.60
N ALA A 292 13.56 -21.97 15.06
CA ALA A 292 12.50 -21.34 15.86
C ALA A 292 11.77 -22.37 16.73
N LEU A 293 11.38 -23.52 16.19
CA LEU A 293 10.73 -24.60 16.92
C LEU A 293 11.63 -25.22 17.99
N GLN A 294 12.93 -25.34 17.74
CA GLN A 294 13.90 -25.79 18.74
C GLN A 294 13.99 -24.77 19.89
N ILE A 295 14.15 -23.49 19.60
CA ILE A 295 14.19 -22.41 20.59
C ILE A 295 12.93 -22.42 21.47
N VAL A 296 11.74 -22.55 20.84
CA VAL A 296 10.44 -22.57 21.55
C VAL A 296 10.34 -23.74 22.54
N ARG A 297 10.95 -24.89 22.25
CA ARG A 297 10.97 -26.05 23.16
C ARG A 297 11.99 -25.94 24.30
N GLU A 298 13.08 -25.21 24.08
CA GLU A 298 14.19 -25.08 25.04
C GLU A 298 14.02 -23.87 25.97
N ILE A 299 13.28 -22.84 25.53
CA ILE A 299 13.12 -21.60 26.28
C ILE A 299 12.25 -21.83 27.52
N LYS A 300 12.74 -21.42 28.69
CA LYS A 300 12.02 -21.48 29.97
C LYS A 300 11.13 -20.26 30.24
N GLY A 301 10.95 -19.39 29.25
CA GLY A 301 10.21 -18.14 29.36
C GLY A 301 9.00 -18.09 28.44
N LYS A 302 8.23 -17.01 28.56
CA LYS A 302 7.08 -16.74 27.71
C LYS A 302 7.54 -16.03 26.44
N VAL A 303 7.06 -16.48 25.28
CA VAL A 303 7.12 -15.73 24.01
C VAL A 303 5.78 -15.04 23.81
N ASP A 304 5.76 -13.71 23.73
CA ASP A 304 4.53 -12.93 23.61
C ASP A 304 4.10 -12.73 22.16
N LEU A 305 5.06 -12.62 21.24
CA LEU A 305 4.81 -12.34 19.83
C LEU A 305 5.74 -13.15 18.94
N LEU A 306 5.16 -13.75 17.90
CA LEU A 306 5.88 -14.29 16.75
C LEU A 306 5.82 -13.30 15.60
N ILE A 307 6.96 -12.92 15.06
CA ILE A 307 7.08 -12.23 13.77
C ILE A 307 7.76 -13.20 12.81
N THR A 308 7.14 -13.50 11.68
CA THR A 308 7.68 -14.49 10.74
C THR A 308 7.44 -14.08 9.29
N ASP A 309 8.41 -14.37 8.41
CA ASP A 309 8.13 -14.34 6.98
C ASP A 309 7.08 -15.42 6.64
N VAL A 310 6.27 -15.12 5.65
CA VAL A 310 5.26 -16.06 5.14
C VAL A 310 5.90 -17.13 4.29
N ILE A 311 6.91 -16.78 3.48
CA ILE A 311 7.55 -17.69 2.53
C ILE A 311 8.97 -17.95 3.00
N MET A 312 9.17 -19.09 3.60
CA MET A 312 10.50 -19.57 4.00
C MET A 312 10.73 -20.98 3.42
N PRO A 313 11.99 -21.38 3.23
CA PRO A 313 12.32 -22.74 2.87
C PRO A 313 11.78 -23.74 3.91
N GLU A 314 11.43 -24.94 3.46
CA GLU A 314 11.03 -26.10 4.28
C GLU A 314 9.67 -25.98 4.96
N MET A 315 9.34 -24.85 5.60
CA MET A 315 8.08 -24.63 6.32
C MET A 315 7.65 -23.16 6.18
N ASN A 316 6.44 -22.91 5.74
CA ASN A 316 5.91 -21.55 5.64
C ASN A 316 5.51 -20.96 7.00
N GLY A 317 5.39 -19.62 7.07
CA GLY A 317 5.08 -18.93 8.33
C GLY A 317 3.79 -19.37 8.99
N ARG A 318 2.78 -19.82 8.22
CA ARG A 318 1.52 -20.36 8.77
C ARG A 318 1.67 -21.74 9.39
N GLU A 319 2.46 -22.59 8.78
CA GLU A 319 2.77 -23.89 9.35
C GLU A 319 3.57 -23.73 10.64
N LEU A 320 4.51 -22.76 10.65
CA LEU A 320 5.26 -22.39 11.84
C LEU A 320 4.34 -21.84 12.95
N GLU A 321 3.42 -20.91 12.62
CA GLU A 321 2.42 -20.40 13.55
C GLU A 321 1.64 -21.53 14.23
N LYS A 322 1.12 -22.48 13.45
CA LYS A 322 0.36 -23.60 13.97
C LYS A 322 1.19 -24.45 14.95
N ALA A 323 2.42 -24.75 14.57
CA ALA A 323 3.32 -25.55 15.40
C ALA A 323 3.70 -24.82 16.71
N ILE A 324 3.92 -23.49 16.67
CA ILE A 324 4.23 -22.69 17.86
C ILE A 324 3.00 -22.56 18.76
N LYS A 325 1.80 -22.42 18.20
CA LYS A 325 0.56 -22.35 18.98
C LYS A 325 0.22 -23.63 19.75
N GLU A 326 0.79 -24.77 19.39
CA GLU A 326 0.71 -25.98 20.20
C GLU A 326 1.43 -25.84 21.54
N VAL A 327 2.48 -25.01 21.62
CA VAL A 327 3.25 -24.74 22.83
C VAL A 327 2.80 -23.45 23.52
N TYR A 328 2.50 -22.41 22.74
CA TYR A 328 2.05 -21.07 23.18
C TYR A 328 0.70 -20.73 22.52
N PRO A 329 -0.44 -21.22 23.03
CA PRO A 329 -1.76 -21.03 22.39
C PRO A 329 -2.15 -19.55 22.21
N ASP A 330 -1.73 -18.70 23.13
CA ASP A 330 -2.10 -17.28 23.20
C ASP A 330 -1.05 -16.35 22.54
N ILE A 331 -0.08 -16.90 21.79
CA ILE A 331 0.95 -16.09 21.13
C ILE A 331 0.33 -15.20 20.06
N PHE A 332 0.66 -13.93 20.11
CA PHE A 332 0.35 -13.01 19.01
C PHE A 332 1.21 -13.32 17.80
N VAL A 333 0.70 -13.05 16.59
CA VAL A 333 1.42 -13.34 15.37
C VAL A 333 1.34 -12.15 14.41
N ILE A 334 2.50 -11.76 13.87
CA ILE A 334 2.64 -10.83 12.75
C ILE A 334 3.33 -11.60 11.62
N MET A 335 2.69 -11.60 10.45
CA MET A 335 3.27 -12.16 9.24
C MET A 335 3.99 -11.05 8.46
N MET A 336 5.19 -11.31 7.99
CA MET A 336 5.88 -10.42 7.06
C MET A 336 5.80 -10.97 5.64
N SER A 337 5.64 -10.10 4.65
CA SER A 337 5.67 -10.54 3.26
C SER A 337 6.02 -9.38 2.33
N GLY A 338 6.80 -9.69 1.29
CA GLY A 338 7.00 -8.79 0.14
C GLY A 338 5.71 -8.60 -0.66
N TYR A 339 4.77 -9.53 -0.52
CA TYR A 339 3.46 -9.52 -1.19
C TYR A 339 2.35 -10.18 -0.39
N PRO A 340 1.25 -9.47 -0.11
CA PRO A 340 0.02 -10.11 0.39
C PRO A 340 -0.57 -11.14 -0.58
N SER A 341 -0.30 -11.02 -1.89
CA SER A 341 -0.85 -11.89 -2.94
C SER A 341 -0.30 -13.32 -2.95
N ASP A 342 0.95 -13.53 -2.52
CA ASP A 342 1.54 -14.88 -2.45
C ASP A 342 0.91 -15.71 -1.32
N ILE A 343 0.41 -15.05 -0.29
CA ILE A 343 -0.25 -15.63 0.86
C ILE A 343 -1.60 -16.22 0.47
N ILE A 344 -2.36 -15.49 -0.34
CA ILE A 344 -3.71 -15.89 -0.77
C ILE A 344 -3.66 -16.93 -1.88
N ALA A 345 -2.73 -16.82 -2.82
CA ALA A 345 -2.64 -17.70 -3.98
C ALA A 345 -2.23 -19.13 -3.64
N ARG A 346 -1.49 -19.35 -2.55
CA ARG A 346 -0.98 -20.67 -2.18
C ARG A 346 -1.82 -21.49 -1.21
N LYS A 347 -3.00 -21.15 -0.77
CA LYS A 347 -3.89 -22.04 0.04
C LYS A 347 -4.99 -21.36 0.88
N GLY A 348 -5.49 -20.17 0.52
CA GLY A 348 -6.57 -19.56 1.34
C GLY A 348 -6.08 -19.20 2.77
N ILE A 349 -4.86 -18.67 2.87
CA ILE A 349 -4.13 -18.51 4.15
C ILE A 349 -4.46 -17.19 4.84
N VAL A 350 -5.24 -16.28 4.23
CA VAL A 350 -5.57 -15.00 4.88
C VAL A 350 -6.93 -15.10 5.53
N ASP A 351 -6.92 -15.19 6.84
CA ASP A 351 -8.06 -14.83 7.66
C ASP A 351 -8.06 -13.30 7.85
N GLU A 352 -9.23 -12.67 7.87
CA GLU A 352 -9.40 -11.22 8.08
C GLU A 352 -8.75 -10.68 9.37
N LYS A 353 -8.35 -11.59 10.27
CA LYS A 353 -7.71 -11.29 11.57
C LYS A 353 -6.17 -11.35 11.57
N THR A 354 -5.52 -11.65 10.44
CA THR A 354 -4.06 -11.81 10.43
C THR A 354 -3.36 -10.44 10.36
N ASN A 355 -2.45 -10.17 11.30
CA ASN A 355 -1.64 -8.96 11.28
C ASN A 355 -0.48 -9.10 10.30
N PHE A 356 -0.27 -8.08 9.47
CA PHE A 356 0.76 -8.06 8.44
C PHE A 356 1.67 -6.86 8.52
N VAL A 357 2.97 -7.09 8.22
CA VAL A 357 3.94 -6.07 7.86
C VAL A 357 4.40 -6.34 6.43
N LYS A 358 4.22 -5.37 5.56
CA LYS A 358 4.63 -5.45 4.15
C LYS A 358 6.12 -5.11 4.02
N LYS A 359 6.88 -5.95 3.32
CA LYS A 359 8.27 -5.64 2.90
C LYS A 359 8.26 -4.85 1.57
N PRO A 360 9.09 -3.79 1.40
CA PRO A 360 9.98 -3.23 2.41
C PRO A 360 9.19 -2.46 3.48
N PHE A 361 9.63 -2.54 4.73
CA PHE A 361 9.02 -1.83 5.85
C PHE A 361 9.95 -0.76 6.42
N THR A 362 9.36 0.28 6.99
CA THR A 362 10.07 1.27 7.80
C THR A 362 10.07 0.84 9.27
N GLN A 363 11.04 1.31 10.04
CA GLN A 363 11.08 1.09 11.50
C GLN A 363 9.78 1.50 12.17
N LYS A 364 9.25 2.67 11.78
CA LYS A 364 7.99 3.20 12.29
C LYS A 364 6.82 2.23 12.07
N LEU A 365 6.68 1.68 10.86
CA LEU A 365 5.60 0.73 10.53
C LEU A 365 5.73 -0.57 11.33
N LEU A 366 6.95 -1.10 11.49
CA LEU A 366 7.19 -2.31 12.26
C LEU A 366 6.78 -2.11 13.72
N ILE A 367 7.27 -1.03 14.36
CA ILE A 367 7.00 -0.73 15.77
C ILE A 367 5.51 -0.45 16.00
N GLU A 368 4.87 0.41 15.20
CA GLU A 368 3.43 0.70 15.31
C GLU A 368 2.58 -0.58 15.18
N THR A 369 2.99 -1.51 14.31
CA THR A 369 2.28 -2.78 14.15
C THR A 369 2.46 -3.68 15.37
N VAL A 370 3.68 -3.78 15.92
CA VAL A 370 3.98 -4.55 17.13
C VAL A 370 3.21 -4.00 18.33
N GLU A 371 3.25 -2.69 18.56
CA GLU A 371 2.53 -2.03 19.65
C GLU A 371 1.02 -2.25 19.55
N ARG A 372 0.45 -2.09 18.37
CA ARG A 372 -0.96 -2.34 18.12
C ARG A 372 -1.37 -3.78 18.44
N VAL A 373 -0.56 -4.75 18.02
CA VAL A 373 -0.86 -6.18 18.22
C VAL A 373 -0.73 -6.56 19.69
N LEU A 374 0.31 -6.10 20.38
CA LEU A 374 0.53 -6.37 21.80
C LEU A 374 -0.45 -5.63 22.74
N SER A 375 -1.04 -4.50 22.29
CA SER A 375 -2.05 -3.78 23.05
C SER A 375 -3.47 -4.34 22.91
N THR A 376 -3.71 -5.25 21.97
CA THR A 376 -5.01 -5.90 21.79
C THR A 376 -5.20 -6.88 22.95
N LYS A 377 -6.04 -6.54 23.93
CA LYS A 377 -6.47 -7.49 24.98
C LYS A 377 -7.20 -8.67 24.33
N GLN A 378 -6.76 -9.86 24.68
CA GLN A 378 -7.48 -11.11 24.36
C GLN A 378 -8.88 -11.13 24.96
#